data_f06acae33834f8325608603c6e1e7c40
#
_entry.id   f06acae33834f8325608603c6e1e7c40
#
_cell.length_a   1.000
_cell.length_b   1.000
_cell.length_c   1.000
_cell.angle_alpha   90.00
_cell.angle_beta   90.00
_cell.angle_gamma   90.00
#
_symmetry.space_group_name_H-M   'P 1'
#
loop_
_entity.id
_entity.type
_entity.pdbx_description
1 polymer ?
#
loop_
_entity_poly.entity_id
_entity_poly.type
_entity_poly.pdbx_seq_one_letter_code
_entity_poly.pdbx_strand_id
1 'polypeptide(L)'
;MILNHLWGLYAHPKEEWHTIDARHESFGYSMSHILLIALVPSVMGYFSAVYLGWSVGVGDRIFLTESSAMLLAISMYVALIAGVFTLAYLAHWMAVTFGAEPSYTQTLELAAYTSTPIFMSALAAVYPELWFIVLVGCGAVAYSVYLLYTGVPILMHIPEERGFIYASSVVTCGLVLLVIILAATAIMWTSGFGPMFTSG
;
A
#
# COMPACT_ATOMS: atom_id res chain seq x y z
N MET A 1 -4.24 -19.05 -6.60
CA MET A 1 -3.50 -18.85 -5.33
C MET A 1 -2.95 -17.43 -5.32
N ILE A 2 -3.05 -16.69 -4.21
CA ILE A 2 -2.60 -15.28 -4.06
C ILE A 2 -1.18 -15.06 -4.58
N LEU A 3 -0.26 -15.98 -4.29
CA LEU A 3 1.14 -15.90 -4.72
C LEU A 3 1.35 -15.97 -6.25
N ASN A 4 0.44 -16.57 -6.99
CA ASN A 4 0.55 -16.63 -8.45
C ASN A 4 0.26 -15.28 -9.08
N HIS A 5 -0.73 -14.54 -8.57
CA HIS A 5 -1.02 -13.19 -9.03
C HIS A 5 0.09 -12.20 -8.68
N LEU A 6 0.74 -12.37 -7.52
CA LEU A 6 1.92 -11.58 -7.16
C LEU A 6 3.02 -11.70 -8.20
N TRP A 7 3.37 -12.93 -8.59
CA TRP A 7 4.39 -13.14 -9.61
C TRP A 7 3.97 -12.62 -10.98
N GLY A 8 2.72 -12.86 -11.38
CA GLY A 8 2.16 -12.38 -12.66
C GLY A 8 2.21 -10.86 -12.77
N LEU A 9 1.84 -10.13 -11.71
CA LEU A 9 1.89 -8.66 -11.68
C LEU A 9 3.30 -8.10 -11.87
N TYR A 10 4.36 -8.81 -11.40
CA TYR A 10 5.74 -8.37 -11.61
C TYR A 10 6.32 -8.82 -12.95
N ALA A 11 5.95 -10.00 -13.46
CA ALA A 11 6.52 -10.56 -14.68
C ALA A 11 5.77 -10.12 -15.96
N HIS A 12 4.43 -10.15 -15.92
CA HIS A 12 3.55 -9.90 -17.07
C HIS A 12 2.30 -9.11 -16.66
N PRO A 13 2.42 -7.83 -16.20
CA PRO A 13 1.34 -7.10 -15.55
C PRO A 13 0.07 -6.95 -16.42
N LYS A 14 0.19 -6.70 -17.73
CA LYS A 14 -0.99 -6.58 -18.60
C LYS A 14 -1.76 -7.90 -18.73
N GLU A 15 -1.05 -9.01 -18.90
CA GLU A 15 -1.68 -10.33 -19.00
C GLU A 15 -2.33 -10.73 -17.67
N GLU A 16 -1.69 -10.36 -16.56
CA GLU A 16 -2.23 -10.64 -15.23
C GLU A 16 -3.51 -9.84 -14.96
N TRP A 17 -3.58 -8.58 -15.38
CA TRP A 17 -4.80 -7.79 -15.27
C TRP A 17 -5.97 -8.40 -16.06
N HIS A 18 -5.72 -8.91 -17.26
CA HIS A 18 -6.74 -9.66 -18.02
C HIS A 18 -7.15 -10.96 -17.32
N THR A 19 -6.22 -11.62 -16.64
CA THR A 19 -6.51 -12.85 -15.88
C THR A 19 -7.36 -12.54 -14.65
N ILE A 20 -7.08 -11.44 -13.94
CA ILE A 20 -7.85 -10.97 -12.79
C ILE A 20 -9.25 -10.59 -13.23
N ASP A 21 -9.39 -9.82 -14.30
CA ASP A 21 -10.67 -9.41 -14.85
C ASP A 21 -11.54 -10.62 -15.28
N ALA A 22 -10.95 -11.60 -15.96
CA ALA A 22 -11.67 -12.80 -16.39
C ALA A 22 -12.11 -13.72 -15.25
N ARG A 23 -11.43 -13.70 -14.11
CA ARG A 23 -11.74 -14.58 -12.98
C ARG A 23 -12.89 -14.10 -12.11
N HIS A 24 -13.21 -12.80 -12.13
CA HIS A 24 -14.23 -12.19 -11.26
C HIS A 24 -14.10 -12.66 -9.81
N GLU A 25 -12.94 -12.40 -9.21
CA GLU A 25 -12.64 -12.87 -7.87
C GLU A 25 -13.68 -12.39 -6.85
N SER A 26 -13.91 -13.19 -5.82
CA SER A 26 -14.86 -12.83 -4.78
C SER A 26 -14.30 -11.76 -3.86
N PHE A 27 -15.17 -10.92 -3.29
CA PHE A 27 -14.81 -9.96 -2.23
C PHE A 27 -13.97 -10.59 -1.11
N GLY A 28 -14.29 -11.83 -0.70
CA GLY A 28 -13.52 -12.55 0.32
C GLY A 28 -12.10 -12.88 -0.09
N TYR A 29 -11.85 -13.09 -1.38
CA TYR A 29 -10.50 -13.32 -1.89
C TYR A 29 -9.66 -12.05 -1.85
N SER A 30 -10.18 -10.93 -2.35
CA SER A 30 -9.52 -9.62 -2.28
C SER A 30 -9.26 -9.19 -0.83
N MET A 31 -10.22 -9.41 0.06
CA MET A 31 -10.08 -9.18 1.50
C MET A 31 -8.92 -9.99 2.08
N SER A 32 -8.84 -11.29 1.78
CA SER A 32 -7.77 -12.14 2.30
C SER A 32 -6.40 -11.71 1.78
N HIS A 33 -6.33 -11.28 0.51
CA HIS A 33 -5.11 -10.72 -0.07
C HIS A 33 -4.65 -9.47 0.70
N ILE A 34 -5.54 -8.51 0.92
CA ILE A 34 -5.25 -7.26 1.65
C ILE A 34 -4.75 -7.57 3.07
N LEU A 35 -5.46 -8.44 3.79
CA LEU A 35 -5.10 -8.81 5.16
C LEU A 35 -3.71 -9.45 5.24
N LEU A 36 -3.39 -10.35 4.31
CA LEU A 36 -2.08 -11.02 4.29
C LEU A 36 -0.94 -10.07 3.91
N ILE A 37 -1.12 -9.26 2.87
CA ILE A 37 -0.06 -8.38 2.39
C ILE A 37 0.18 -7.21 3.35
N ALA A 38 -0.85 -6.68 4.03
CA ALA A 38 -0.70 -5.64 5.04
C ALA A 38 0.06 -6.11 6.29
N LEU A 39 0.17 -7.42 6.54
CA LEU A 39 1.02 -7.95 7.61
C LEU A 39 2.50 -7.68 7.34
N VAL A 40 2.93 -7.70 6.07
CA VAL A 40 4.35 -7.53 5.71
C VAL A 40 4.92 -6.22 6.28
N PRO A 41 4.39 -5.03 5.98
CA PRO A 41 4.93 -3.79 6.52
C PRO A 41 4.80 -3.72 8.06
N SER A 42 3.73 -4.25 8.63
CA SER A 42 3.51 -4.20 10.08
C SER A 42 4.50 -5.07 10.85
N VAL A 43 4.74 -6.29 10.38
CA VAL A 43 5.71 -7.21 10.98
C VAL A 43 7.14 -6.72 10.77
N MET A 44 7.46 -6.28 9.54
CA MET A 44 8.80 -5.77 9.23
C MET A 44 9.11 -4.47 9.95
N GLY A 45 8.14 -3.59 10.10
CA GLY A 45 8.27 -2.36 10.88
C GLY A 45 8.54 -2.65 12.35
N TYR A 46 7.79 -3.58 12.96
CA TYR A 46 8.03 -4.02 14.33
C TYR A 46 9.44 -4.62 14.49
N PHE A 47 9.77 -5.59 13.64
CA PHE A 47 11.06 -6.28 13.70
C PHE A 47 12.25 -5.32 13.55
N SER A 48 12.16 -4.44 12.56
CA SER A 48 13.21 -3.44 12.32
C SER A 48 13.35 -2.46 13.49
N ALA A 49 12.24 -1.97 14.03
CA ALA A 49 12.26 -0.97 15.11
C ALA A 49 12.77 -1.54 16.45
N VAL A 50 12.54 -2.82 16.73
CA VAL A 50 12.92 -3.46 18.02
C VAL A 50 14.30 -4.10 17.95
N TYR A 51 14.61 -4.81 16.86
CA TYR A 51 15.80 -5.68 16.82
C TYR A 51 16.94 -5.13 15.97
N LEU A 52 16.65 -4.40 14.90
CA LEU A 52 17.69 -3.88 14.02
C LEU A 52 18.09 -2.45 14.38
N GLY A 53 17.14 -1.67 14.90
CA GLY A 53 17.29 -0.23 15.09
C GLY A 53 17.43 0.51 13.77
N TRP A 54 17.28 1.79 13.77
CA TRP A 54 17.43 2.65 12.59
C TRP A 54 18.31 3.86 12.93
N SER A 55 19.02 4.36 11.94
CA SER A 55 19.86 5.54 12.07
C SER A 55 19.52 6.56 11.00
N VAL A 56 19.70 7.83 11.34
CA VAL A 56 19.62 8.94 10.38
C VAL A 56 21.02 9.50 10.22
N GLY A 57 21.76 9.02 9.22
CA GLY A 57 23.12 9.42 8.96
C GLY A 57 24.16 8.70 9.83
N VAL A 58 25.24 9.41 10.23
CA VAL A 58 26.32 8.85 11.05
C VAL A 58 25.95 9.05 12.53
N GLY A 59 25.43 8.03 13.17
CA GLY A 59 25.04 8.06 14.58
C GLY A 59 24.70 6.68 15.12
N ASP A 60 24.44 6.61 16.43
CA ASP A 60 24.00 5.39 17.09
C ASP A 60 22.59 5.00 16.59
N ARG A 61 22.34 3.71 16.56
CA ARG A 61 21.03 3.17 16.19
C ARG A 61 20.02 3.44 17.30
N ILE A 62 18.85 3.87 16.88
CA ILE A 62 17.71 4.14 17.77
C ILE A 62 16.79 2.93 17.74
N PHE A 63 16.35 2.49 18.91
CA PHE A 63 15.43 1.37 19.09
C PHE A 63 14.16 1.83 19.79
N LEU A 64 13.05 1.21 19.45
CA LEU A 64 11.79 1.40 20.16
C LEU A 64 11.63 0.37 21.27
N THR A 65 10.86 0.72 22.30
CA THR A 65 10.39 -0.25 23.28
C THR A 65 9.43 -1.24 22.62
N GLU A 66 9.43 -2.50 23.03
CA GLU A 66 8.57 -3.55 22.46
C GLU A 66 7.08 -3.16 22.48
N SER A 67 6.62 -2.60 23.61
CA SER A 67 5.23 -2.18 23.79
C SER A 67 4.83 -1.06 22.81
N SER A 68 5.70 -0.07 22.63
CA SER A 68 5.47 1.02 21.69
C SER A 68 5.51 0.54 20.24
N ALA A 69 6.49 -0.29 19.90
CA ALA A 69 6.61 -0.86 18.55
C ALA A 69 5.42 -1.74 18.20
N MET A 70 4.88 -2.52 19.14
CA MET A 70 3.69 -3.35 18.95
C MET A 70 2.46 -2.49 18.69
N LEU A 71 2.25 -1.44 19.49
CA LEU A 71 1.12 -0.53 19.29
C LEU A 71 1.19 0.15 17.91
N LEU A 72 2.37 0.62 17.51
CA LEU A 72 2.59 1.24 16.20
C LEU A 72 2.37 0.23 15.06
N ALA A 73 2.82 -1.01 15.19
CA ALA A 73 2.62 -2.05 14.18
C ALA A 73 1.14 -2.40 13.99
N ILE A 74 0.38 -2.53 15.09
CA ILE A 74 -1.07 -2.76 15.03
C ILE A 74 -1.79 -1.56 14.40
N SER A 75 -1.43 -0.34 14.82
CA SER A 75 -2.01 0.88 14.26
C SER A 75 -1.73 1.00 12.76
N MET A 76 -0.50 0.69 12.34
CA MET A 76 -0.11 0.68 10.92
C MET A 76 -0.91 -0.37 10.13
N TYR A 77 -1.05 -1.59 10.67
CA TYR A 77 -1.85 -2.65 10.04
C TYR A 77 -3.28 -2.20 9.76
N VAL A 78 -3.94 -1.65 10.78
CA VAL A 78 -5.31 -1.14 10.64
C VAL A 78 -5.38 0.02 9.65
N ALA A 79 -4.43 0.97 9.72
CA ALA A 79 -4.39 2.12 8.83
C ALA A 79 -4.17 1.73 7.36
N LEU A 80 -3.30 0.74 7.09
CA LEU A 80 -3.05 0.24 5.73
C LEU A 80 -4.29 -0.42 5.14
N ILE A 81 -4.98 -1.27 5.90
CA ILE A 81 -6.24 -1.88 5.48
C ILE A 81 -7.29 -0.80 5.21
N ALA A 82 -7.49 0.12 6.15
CA ALA A 82 -8.44 1.22 5.98
C ALA A 82 -8.10 2.09 4.76
N GLY A 83 -6.80 2.33 4.50
CA GLY A 83 -6.32 3.07 3.34
C GLY A 83 -6.68 2.41 2.02
N VAL A 84 -6.48 1.08 1.89
CA VAL A 84 -6.86 0.33 0.68
C VAL A 84 -8.37 0.38 0.45
N PHE A 85 -9.19 0.16 1.50
CA PHE A 85 -10.65 0.25 1.37
C PHE A 85 -11.13 1.64 1.02
N THR A 86 -10.52 2.67 1.61
CA THR A 86 -10.85 4.07 1.30
C THR A 86 -10.49 4.40 -0.16
N LEU A 87 -9.32 3.96 -0.63
CA LEU A 87 -8.91 4.16 -2.02
C LEU A 87 -9.86 3.43 -2.99
N ALA A 88 -10.23 2.20 -2.70
CA ALA A 88 -11.21 1.43 -3.48
C ALA A 88 -12.58 2.13 -3.53
N TYR A 89 -13.04 2.67 -2.40
CA TYR A 89 -14.29 3.41 -2.33
C TYR A 89 -14.24 4.70 -3.16
N LEU A 90 -13.17 5.46 -3.04
CA LEU A 90 -12.99 6.69 -3.83
C LEU A 90 -12.89 6.39 -5.33
N ALA A 91 -12.15 5.34 -5.70
CA ALA A 91 -12.10 4.89 -7.09
C ALA A 91 -13.49 4.51 -7.58
N HIS A 92 -14.24 3.70 -6.85
CA HIS A 92 -15.61 3.31 -7.20
C HIS A 92 -16.53 4.53 -7.37
N TRP A 93 -16.48 5.46 -6.42
CA TRP A 93 -17.31 6.68 -6.46
C TRP A 93 -16.99 7.56 -7.68
N MET A 94 -15.72 7.67 -8.05
CA MET A 94 -15.30 8.47 -9.21
C MET A 94 -15.58 7.80 -10.56
N ALA A 95 -15.73 6.50 -10.62
CA ALA A 95 -15.79 5.71 -11.85
C ALA A 95 -16.83 6.24 -12.86
N VAL A 96 -18.02 6.58 -12.38
CA VAL A 96 -19.12 7.09 -13.21
C VAL A 96 -18.73 8.38 -13.95
N THR A 97 -17.92 9.24 -13.32
CA THR A 97 -17.44 10.49 -13.95
C THR A 97 -16.58 10.22 -15.19
N PHE A 98 -15.90 9.06 -15.22
CA PHE A 98 -15.04 8.65 -16.33
C PHE A 98 -15.73 7.68 -17.31
N GLY A 99 -17.04 7.44 -17.10
CA GLY A 99 -17.84 6.56 -17.94
C GLY A 99 -17.58 5.07 -17.70
N ALA A 100 -17.19 4.72 -16.49
CA ALA A 100 -17.03 3.35 -16.01
C ALA A 100 -18.10 3.01 -14.98
N GLU A 101 -18.55 1.75 -14.98
CA GLU A 101 -19.53 1.23 -14.03
C GLU A 101 -19.01 -0.06 -13.37
N PRO A 102 -17.82 -0.04 -12.72
CA PRO A 102 -17.29 -1.22 -12.07
C PRO A 102 -18.13 -1.59 -10.84
N SER A 103 -18.13 -2.87 -10.49
CA SER A 103 -18.56 -3.30 -9.16
C SER A 103 -17.55 -2.80 -8.10
N TYR A 104 -18.00 -2.69 -6.84
CA TYR A 104 -17.08 -2.34 -5.76
C TYR A 104 -15.95 -3.37 -5.60
N THR A 105 -16.21 -4.64 -5.91
CA THR A 105 -15.19 -5.71 -5.87
C THR A 105 -14.06 -5.46 -6.87
N GLN A 106 -14.38 -5.03 -8.10
CA GLN A 106 -13.37 -4.70 -9.11
C GLN A 106 -12.48 -3.52 -8.69
N THR A 107 -13.05 -2.47 -8.09
CA THR A 107 -12.27 -1.35 -7.57
C THR A 107 -11.45 -1.74 -6.34
N LEU A 108 -11.93 -2.69 -5.54
CA LEU A 108 -11.17 -3.24 -4.42
C LEU A 108 -10.00 -4.11 -4.90
N GLU A 109 -10.19 -4.92 -5.93
CA GLU A 109 -9.12 -5.68 -6.59
C GLU A 109 -8.05 -4.74 -7.14
N LEU A 110 -8.46 -3.69 -7.86
CA LEU A 110 -7.55 -2.67 -8.36
C LEU A 110 -6.71 -2.07 -7.22
N ALA A 111 -7.35 -1.60 -6.15
CA ALA A 111 -6.67 -1.00 -5.02
C ALA A 111 -5.76 -1.99 -4.28
N ALA A 112 -6.19 -3.23 -4.08
CA ALA A 112 -5.44 -4.28 -3.41
C ALA A 112 -4.15 -4.63 -4.17
N TYR A 113 -4.28 -4.92 -5.45
CA TYR A 113 -3.13 -5.33 -6.27
C TYR A 113 -2.16 -4.19 -6.56
N THR A 114 -2.65 -2.96 -6.76
CA THR A 114 -1.78 -1.78 -6.95
C THR A 114 -1.07 -1.36 -5.67
N SER A 115 -1.60 -1.66 -4.49
CA SER A 115 -0.94 -1.41 -3.20
C SER A 115 0.16 -2.43 -2.88
N THR A 116 0.13 -3.60 -3.51
CA THR A 116 1.02 -4.72 -3.21
C THR A 116 2.51 -4.36 -3.31
N PRO A 117 3.03 -3.69 -4.37
CA PRO A 117 4.44 -3.33 -4.42
C PRO A 117 4.88 -2.41 -3.27
N ILE A 118 4.01 -1.47 -2.87
CA ILE A 118 4.28 -0.58 -1.73
C ILE A 118 4.40 -1.39 -0.44
N PHE A 119 3.50 -2.33 -0.19
CA PHE A 119 3.55 -3.17 1.02
C PHE A 119 4.76 -4.11 1.02
N MET A 120 5.08 -4.69 -0.13
CA MET A 120 6.25 -5.55 -0.29
C MET A 120 7.57 -4.80 -0.14
N SER A 121 7.61 -3.50 -0.43
CA SER A 121 8.81 -2.67 -0.24
C SER A 121 9.26 -2.58 1.23
N ALA A 122 8.34 -2.85 2.18
CA ALA A 122 8.68 -2.91 3.59
C ALA A 122 9.70 -4.01 3.95
N LEU A 123 9.91 -5.02 3.09
CA LEU A 123 11.00 -5.98 3.23
C LEU A 123 12.38 -5.30 3.21
N ALA A 124 12.51 -4.11 2.63
CA ALA A 124 13.73 -3.33 2.69
C ALA A 124 14.12 -2.90 4.12
N ALA A 125 13.18 -2.94 5.08
CA ALA A 125 13.44 -2.65 6.48
C ALA A 125 14.38 -3.67 7.18
N VAL A 126 14.72 -4.78 6.50
CA VAL A 126 15.83 -5.68 6.94
C VAL A 126 17.17 -4.96 6.91
N TYR A 127 17.35 -3.99 6.01
CA TYR A 127 18.49 -3.11 5.96
C TYR A 127 18.04 -1.68 6.28
N PRO A 128 17.95 -1.30 7.59
CA PRO A 128 17.24 -0.11 8.04
C PRO A 128 18.07 1.18 7.85
N GLU A 129 18.61 1.37 6.66
CA GLU A 129 19.29 2.59 6.23
C GLU A 129 18.30 3.48 5.47
N LEU A 130 18.14 4.73 5.91
CA LEU A 130 17.13 5.64 5.38
C LEU A 130 17.19 5.78 3.84
N TRP A 131 18.39 5.95 3.29
CA TRP A 131 18.57 6.10 1.84
C TRP A 131 18.08 4.88 1.06
N PHE A 132 18.31 3.66 1.60
CA PHE A 132 17.91 2.41 0.96
C PHE A 132 16.39 2.23 0.99
N ILE A 133 15.78 2.47 2.16
CA ILE A 133 14.31 2.39 2.34
C ILE A 133 13.62 3.39 1.41
N VAL A 134 14.13 4.62 1.32
CA VAL A 134 13.58 5.65 0.42
C VAL A 134 13.72 5.24 -1.04
N LEU A 135 14.88 4.73 -1.45
CA LEU A 135 15.12 4.29 -2.83
C LEU A 135 14.16 3.16 -3.23
N VAL A 136 14.06 2.12 -2.41
CA VAL A 136 13.15 0.98 -2.64
C VAL A 136 11.69 1.43 -2.62
N GLY A 137 11.33 2.29 -1.67
CA GLY A 137 9.99 2.86 -1.56
C GLY A 137 9.59 3.69 -2.80
N CYS A 138 10.47 4.55 -3.29
CA CYS A 138 10.23 5.31 -4.52
C CYS A 138 10.02 4.38 -5.73
N GLY A 139 10.84 3.33 -5.85
CA GLY A 139 10.67 2.32 -6.90
C GLY A 139 9.32 1.58 -6.79
N ALA A 140 8.92 1.23 -5.58
CA ALA A 140 7.64 0.59 -5.33
C ALA A 140 6.45 1.48 -5.66
N VAL A 141 6.49 2.76 -5.29
CA VAL A 141 5.46 3.75 -5.64
C VAL A 141 5.37 3.92 -7.15
N ALA A 142 6.50 4.09 -7.84
CA ALA A 142 6.53 4.21 -9.30
C ALA A 142 5.91 2.98 -9.97
N TYR A 143 6.23 1.78 -9.47
CA TYR A 143 5.67 0.54 -9.98
C TYR A 143 4.17 0.40 -9.68
N SER A 144 3.72 0.78 -8.50
CA SER A 144 2.29 0.80 -8.14
C SER A 144 1.49 1.74 -9.05
N VAL A 145 2.04 2.91 -9.35
CA VAL A 145 1.45 3.85 -10.32
C VAL A 145 1.39 3.22 -11.71
N TYR A 146 2.45 2.57 -12.17
CA TYR A 146 2.45 1.84 -13.44
C TYR A 146 1.37 0.74 -13.49
N LEU A 147 1.24 -0.06 -12.43
CA LEU A 147 0.18 -1.07 -12.31
C LEU A 147 -1.21 -0.45 -12.39
N LEU A 148 -1.41 0.70 -11.75
CA LEU A 148 -2.69 1.40 -11.78
C LEU A 148 -3.05 1.87 -13.19
N TYR A 149 -2.10 2.49 -13.91
CA TYR A 149 -2.33 2.95 -15.29
C TYR A 149 -2.59 1.80 -16.27
N THR A 150 -2.00 0.65 -16.03
CA THR A 150 -2.23 -0.55 -16.87
C THR A 150 -3.51 -1.30 -16.48
N GLY A 151 -3.86 -1.32 -15.19
CA GLY A 151 -5.02 -2.06 -14.68
C GLY A 151 -6.35 -1.34 -14.89
N VAL A 152 -6.36 -0.01 -14.75
CA VAL A 152 -7.60 0.79 -14.85
C VAL A 152 -8.35 0.57 -16.16
N PRO A 153 -7.74 0.70 -17.36
CA PRO A 153 -8.48 0.50 -18.62
C PRO A 153 -9.07 -0.91 -18.72
N ILE A 154 -8.36 -1.91 -18.24
CA ILE A 154 -8.74 -3.33 -18.32
C ILE A 154 -9.89 -3.64 -17.36
N LEU A 155 -9.71 -3.38 -16.07
CA LEU A 155 -10.70 -3.70 -15.04
C LEU A 155 -11.97 -2.83 -15.12
N MET A 156 -11.81 -1.58 -15.58
CA MET A 156 -12.94 -0.64 -15.67
C MET A 156 -13.62 -0.67 -17.06
N HIS A 157 -13.10 -1.46 -18.01
CA HIS A 157 -13.63 -1.62 -19.36
C HIS A 157 -13.82 -0.28 -20.09
N ILE A 158 -12.88 0.63 -19.96
CA ILE A 158 -12.91 1.98 -20.59
C ILE A 158 -11.72 2.17 -21.53
N PRO A 159 -11.85 3.06 -22.53
CA PRO A 159 -10.74 3.40 -23.43
C PRO A 159 -9.50 3.91 -22.67
N GLU A 160 -8.31 3.62 -23.19
CA GLU A 160 -7.02 3.98 -22.54
C GLU A 160 -6.94 5.49 -22.23
N GLU A 161 -7.47 6.37 -23.09
CA GLU A 161 -7.46 7.81 -22.87
C GLU A 161 -8.24 8.22 -21.61
N ARG A 162 -9.44 7.65 -21.41
CA ARG A 162 -10.24 7.88 -20.20
C ARG A 162 -9.62 7.19 -18.99
N GLY A 163 -9.08 6.00 -19.19
CA GLY A 163 -8.35 5.24 -18.17
C GLY A 163 -7.17 6.02 -17.63
N PHE A 164 -6.44 6.73 -18.49
CA PHE A 164 -5.33 7.59 -18.08
C PHE A 164 -5.77 8.70 -17.11
N ILE A 165 -6.83 9.42 -17.45
CA ILE A 165 -7.34 10.52 -16.61
C ILE A 165 -7.91 9.97 -15.30
N TYR A 166 -8.63 8.84 -15.35
CA TYR A 166 -9.15 8.19 -14.16
C TYR A 166 -8.04 7.68 -13.25
N ALA A 167 -7.02 7.00 -13.77
CA ALA A 167 -5.86 6.55 -13.00
C ALA A 167 -5.13 7.74 -12.34
N SER A 168 -4.95 8.84 -13.06
CA SER A 168 -4.35 10.07 -12.51
C SER A 168 -5.16 10.63 -11.32
N SER A 169 -6.50 10.58 -11.42
CA SER A 169 -7.38 10.99 -10.32
C SER A 169 -7.25 10.08 -9.11
N VAL A 170 -7.16 8.76 -9.32
CA VAL A 170 -6.95 7.77 -8.25
C VAL A 170 -5.58 7.97 -7.59
N VAL A 171 -4.51 8.21 -8.37
CA VAL A 171 -3.18 8.55 -7.83
C VAL A 171 -3.26 9.80 -6.95
N THR A 172 -3.94 10.84 -7.43
CA THR A 172 -4.11 12.09 -6.67
C THR A 172 -4.83 11.83 -5.34
N CYS A 173 -5.90 11.04 -5.35
CA CYS A 173 -6.60 10.62 -4.13
C CYS A 173 -5.68 9.82 -3.19
N GLY A 174 -4.87 8.91 -3.73
CA GLY A 174 -3.90 8.14 -2.96
C GLY A 174 -2.86 9.03 -2.28
N LEU A 175 -2.34 10.04 -2.98
CA LEU A 175 -1.41 11.01 -2.41
C LEU A 175 -2.06 11.87 -1.31
N VAL A 176 -3.29 12.31 -1.50
CA VAL A 176 -4.05 13.04 -0.47
C VAL A 176 -4.28 12.18 0.76
N LEU A 177 -4.66 10.91 0.58
CA LEU A 177 -4.80 9.95 1.69
C LEU A 177 -3.48 9.75 2.42
N LEU A 178 -2.37 9.61 1.71
CA LEU A 178 -1.04 9.50 2.32
C LEU A 178 -0.75 10.72 3.21
N VAL A 179 -0.98 11.93 2.71
CA VAL A 179 -0.78 13.17 3.49
C VAL A 179 -1.68 13.20 4.71
N ILE A 180 -2.94 12.79 4.59
CA ILE A 180 -3.89 12.73 5.72
C ILE A 180 -3.39 11.72 6.78
N ILE A 181 -2.93 10.55 6.39
CA ILE A 181 -2.41 9.53 7.31
C ILE A 181 -1.15 10.06 8.02
N LEU A 182 -0.22 10.69 7.30
CA LEU A 182 0.97 11.28 7.90
C LEU A 182 0.64 12.39 8.88
N ALA A 183 -0.30 13.28 8.52
CA ALA A 183 -0.76 14.35 9.41
C ALA A 183 -1.45 13.78 10.66
N ALA A 184 -2.32 12.79 10.51
CA ALA A 184 -2.98 12.12 11.63
C ALA A 184 -1.97 11.45 12.56
N THR A 185 -0.95 10.79 12.00
CA THR A 185 0.15 10.18 12.77
C THR A 185 0.93 11.23 13.55
N ALA A 186 1.28 12.36 12.93
CA ALA A 186 1.97 13.45 13.61
C ALA A 186 1.14 14.04 14.77
N ILE A 187 -0.16 14.23 14.56
CA ILE A 187 -1.09 14.70 15.60
C ILE A 187 -1.18 13.70 16.76
N MET A 188 -1.29 12.40 16.47
CA MET A 188 -1.29 11.37 17.50
C MET A 188 0.00 11.39 18.34
N TRP A 189 1.15 11.55 17.70
CA TRP A 189 2.43 11.60 18.41
C TRP A 189 2.56 12.81 19.31
N THR A 190 2.12 13.98 18.84
CA THR A 190 2.10 15.21 19.68
C THR A 190 1.10 15.15 20.83
N SER A 191 0.07 14.29 20.72
CA SER A 191 -0.94 14.06 21.75
C SER A 191 -0.54 13.02 22.82
N GLY A 192 0.71 12.56 22.81
CA GLY A 192 1.24 11.61 23.80
C GLY A 192 1.18 10.12 23.40
N PHE A 193 0.69 9.81 22.18
CA PHE A 193 0.71 8.46 21.62
C PHE A 193 1.93 8.22 20.72
N GLY A 194 3.02 8.94 20.96
CA GLY A 194 4.24 8.86 20.18
C GLY A 194 5.09 7.63 20.51
N PRO A 195 6.11 7.38 19.67
CA PRO A 195 7.05 6.28 19.90
C PRO A 195 7.85 6.52 21.17
N MET A 196 8.01 5.47 21.97
CA MET A 196 8.89 5.44 23.14
C MET A 196 10.18 4.70 22.78
N PHE A 197 11.31 5.36 23.08
CA PHE A 197 12.63 4.84 22.78
C PHE A 197 13.21 4.08 23.97
N THR A 198 14.08 3.09 23.71
CA THR A 198 14.85 2.47 24.77
C THR A 198 15.90 3.47 25.22
N SER A 199 15.99 3.71 26.55
CA SER A 199 17.15 4.39 27.13
C SER A 199 18.38 3.53 26.88
N GLY A 200 19.33 4.02 26.09
CA GLY A 200 20.64 3.40 25.96
C GLY A 200 21.40 3.38 27.29
#